data_62f8efbe13ea1e2c53757b15eecd1b37
#
_entry.id   62f8efbe13ea1e2c53757b15eecd1b37
#
_cell.length_a   1.000
_cell.length_b   1.000
_cell.length_c   1.000
_cell.angle_alpha   90.00
_cell.angle_beta   90.00
_cell.angle_gamma   90.00
#
_symmetry.space_group_name_H-M   'P 1'
#
loop_
_entity.id
_entity.type
_entity.pdbx_description
1 polymer ?
#
loop_
_entity_poly.entity_id
_entity_poly.type
_entity_poly.pdbx_seq_one_letter_code
_entity_poly.pdbx_strand_id
1 'polypeptide(L)'
;MGFWIGLFKFSPVFMLAGLMISGMDCLIAAPIATVYAFIVAAITDKLKFNDLVECAVDNVKHLNLVFFILMFAYAMAESFMSTGVGAAIVNIALNLGLTARTVAVVGFLVTGILSVATGTSWGTFAACAPIFLWLNHIVGGNILLTTASIAGGACFGDNIGLISDTTVVSSGIQNVEVIDRIRSQGFWSVGCLIVSAIIIFIISNSMGLPTDVANAGLAIDAIPTEVMEALAVERASAVDLLNQVKEGVPYYMAIPLVLVLLVAIKGLPTLICLSVGIVSSFLFGSFAGTVESLSSFLDLIYTGFEGAGSWVIVMMMWVGTFGGVMSKMNAFKPLSNAVMSLAKNVRQLMFMNGLLCIAGNAALSDEMAQIVTVGPITRELVEENVEGSEEDMYKLRLRNATFSDALGVFGSQLIPWHVYIGFYLGILSAVYPLHQFVALDIIKYNVMAFVAVGSILILTLTGWDRFIPKFGLPSEPHVRLKKKQKQDKKSNVTA
;
A
#
# COMPACT_ATOMS: atom_id res chain seq x y z
N MET A 1 1.80 27.23 24.25
CA MET A 1 3.17 26.76 24.00
C MET A 1 3.20 25.37 23.36
N GLY A 2 2.38 24.40 23.79
CA GLY A 2 2.40 23.04 23.25
C GLY A 2 2.04 22.88 21.76
N PHE A 3 1.08 23.66 21.23
CA PHE A 3 0.68 23.58 19.81
C PHE A 3 1.81 23.98 18.85
N TRP A 4 2.49 25.10 19.10
CA TRP A 4 3.59 25.57 18.25
C TRP A 4 4.80 24.63 18.27
N ILE A 5 5.08 24.02 19.43
CA ILE A 5 6.12 22.98 19.53
C ILE A 5 5.71 21.74 18.72
N GLY A 6 4.45 21.33 18.78
CA GLY A 6 3.93 20.22 17.97
C GLY A 6 4.04 20.50 16.48
N LEU A 7 3.66 21.70 16.04
CA LEU A 7 3.80 22.12 14.64
C LEU A 7 5.26 22.12 14.18
N PHE A 8 6.17 22.59 15.04
CA PHE A 8 7.60 22.57 14.74
C PHE A 8 8.16 21.14 14.68
N LYS A 9 7.70 20.22 15.56
CA LYS A 9 8.04 18.79 15.48
C LYS A 9 7.51 18.13 14.19
N PHE A 10 6.43 18.65 13.63
CA PHE A 10 5.85 18.17 12.37
C PHE A 10 6.53 18.76 11.12
N SER A 11 7.35 19.82 11.28
CA SER A 11 7.99 20.52 10.15
C SER A 11 8.86 19.63 9.25
N PRO A 12 9.51 18.53 9.71
CA PRO A 12 10.22 17.61 8.82
C PRO A 12 9.32 16.92 7.80
N VAL A 13 8.05 16.63 8.16
CA VAL A 13 7.07 16.08 7.22
C VAL A 13 6.76 17.10 6.12
N PHE A 14 6.55 18.35 6.48
CA PHE A 14 6.32 19.43 5.50
C PHE A 14 7.52 19.65 4.59
N MET A 15 8.73 19.51 5.14
CA MET A 15 9.98 19.60 4.35
C MET A 15 10.04 18.44 3.34
N LEU A 16 9.83 17.19 3.78
CA LEU A 16 9.83 16.01 2.90
C LEU A 16 8.77 16.17 1.81
N ALA A 17 7.55 16.53 2.19
CA ALA A 17 6.45 16.78 1.25
C ALA A 17 6.81 17.87 0.23
N GLY A 18 7.36 18.99 0.68
CA GLY A 18 7.76 20.11 -0.19
C GLY A 18 8.85 19.70 -1.20
N LEU A 19 9.86 18.96 -0.76
CA LEU A 19 10.92 18.45 -1.63
C LEU A 19 10.37 17.49 -2.69
N MET A 20 9.50 16.54 -2.30
CA MET A 20 8.88 15.60 -3.23
C MET A 20 7.95 16.31 -4.23
N ILE A 21 7.15 17.28 -3.78
CA ILE A 21 6.27 18.06 -4.66
C ILE A 21 7.08 18.92 -5.64
N SER A 22 8.28 19.38 -5.23
CA SER A 22 9.19 20.10 -6.13
C SER A 22 9.86 19.24 -7.21
N GLY A 23 9.59 17.91 -7.20
CA GLY A 23 10.14 16.95 -8.16
C GLY A 23 11.46 16.30 -7.74
N MET A 24 11.90 16.48 -6.48
CA MET A 24 13.09 15.82 -5.96
C MET A 24 12.81 14.33 -5.76
N ASP A 25 13.75 13.47 -6.18
CA ASP A 25 13.68 12.03 -5.95
C ASP A 25 13.69 11.71 -4.45
N CYS A 26 12.89 10.71 -4.04
CA CYS A 26 12.75 10.33 -2.64
C CYS A 26 14.08 9.85 -2.02
N LEU A 27 14.96 9.24 -2.81
CA LEU A 27 16.30 8.81 -2.38
C LEU A 27 17.17 9.98 -1.90
N ILE A 28 16.89 11.20 -2.35
CA ILE A 28 17.58 12.43 -1.93
C ILE A 28 16.74 13.18 -0.90
N ALA A 29 15.43 13.29 -1.11
CA ALA A 29 14.53 14.05 -0.25
C ALA A 29 14.45 13.45 1.17
N ALA A 30 14.39 12.11 1.29
CA ALA A 30 14.28 11.44 2.59
C ALA A 30 15.54 11.61 3.47
N PRO A 31 16.78 11.47 3.00
CA PRO A 31 17.98 11.80 3.77
C PRO A 31 17.98 13.25 4.27
N ILE A 32 17.66 14.22 3.39
CA ILE A 32 17.63 15.65 3.77
C ILE A 32 16.60 15.89 4.88
N ALA A 33 15.38 15.35 4.70
CA ALA A 33 14.33 15.47 5.71
C ALA A 33 14.70 14.76 7.02
N THR A 34 15.42 13.64 6.96
CA THR A 34 15.90 12.89 8.12
C THR A 34 16.93 13.71 8.91
N VAL A 35 17.90 14.31 8.24
CA VAL A 35 18.90 15.20 8.89
C VAL A 35 18.19 16.38 9.56
N TYR A 36 17.22 16.98 8.89
CA TYR A 36 16.42 18.05 9.49
C TYR A 36 15.59 17.56 10.69
N ALA A 37 14.99 16.35 10.61
CA ALA A 37 14.29 15.74 11.74
C ALA A 37 15.22 15.54 12.95
N PHE A 38 16.49 15.13 12.75
CA PHE A 38 17.50 15.02 13.81
C PHE A 38 17.74 16.37 14.49
N ILE A 39 17.86 17.46 13.72
CA ILE A 39 18.04 18.81 14.25
C ILE A 39 16.82 19.22 15.09
N VAL A 40 15.61 19.01 14.56
CA VAL A 40 14.37 19.34 15.26
C VAL A 40 14.26 18.54 16.57
N ALA A 41 14.56 17.24 16.55
CA ALA A 41 14.54 16.36 17.72
C ALA A 41 15.56 16.81 18.79
N ALA A 42 16.76 17.19 18.38
CA ALA A 42 17.77 17.71 19.30
C ALA A 42 17.35 19.02 19.96
N ILE A 43 16.68 19.91 19.22
CA ILE A 43 16.19 21.20 19.72
C ILE A 43 14.99 21.05 20.66
N THR A 44 13.99 20.23 20.26
CA THR A 44 12.70 20.13 20.96
C THR A 44 12.73 19.20 22.15
N ASP A 45 13.39 18.06 22.01
CA ASP A 45 13.39 16.98 23.01
C ASP A 45 14.77 16.75 23.64
N LYS A 46 15.78 17.50 23.21
CA LYS A 46 17.19 17.40 23.68
C LYS A 46 17.71 15.95 23.51
N LEU A 47 17.25 15.22 22.50
CA LEU A 47 17.71 13.88 22.21
C LEU A 47 19.15 13.91 21.72
N LYS A 48 19.96 12.95 22.19
CA LYS A 48 21.35 12.81 21.76
C LYS A 48 21.39 12.12 20.38
N PHE A 49 22.45 12.40 19.63
CA PHE A 49 22.65 11.82 18.31
C PHE A 49 22.58 10.28 18.32
N ASN A 50 23.21 9.64 19.32
CA ASN A 50 23.21 8.19 19.44
C ASN A 50 21.80 7.63 19.66
N ASP A 51 20.96 8.28 20.47
CA ASP A 51 19.58 7.86 20.72
C ASP A 51 18.73 7.96 19.46
N LEU A 52 19.01 8.95 18.61
CA LEU A 52 18.34 9.15 17.32
C LEU A 52 18.77 8.10 16.30
N VAL A 53 20.07 7.78 16.24
CA VAL A 53 20.59 6.71 15.37
C VAL A 53 20.03 5.36 15.79
N GLU A 54 19.97 5.07 17.09
CA GLU A 54 19.43 3.81 17.62
C GLU A 54 17.96 3.64 17.21
N CYS A 55 17.10 4.65 17.43
CA CYS A 55 15.71 4.56 17.05
C CYS A 55 15.50 4.49 15.53
N ALA A 56 16.34 5.16 14.75
CA ALA A 56 16.33 5.08 13.29
C ALA A 56 16.64 3.65 12.82
N VAL A 57 17.71 3.05 13.35
CA VAL A 57 18.10 1.67 13.03
C VAL A 57 17.05 0.68 13.48
N ASP A 58 16.47 0.86 14.66
CA ASP A 58 15.41 -0.03 15.16
C ASP A 58 14.18 0.01 14.28
N ASN A 59 13.78 1.18 13.78
CA ASN A 59 12.65 1.27 12.84
C ASN A 59 12.96 0.58 11.50
N VAL A 60 14.18 0.71 10.98
CA VAL A 60 14.60 -0.01 9.75
C VAL A 60 14.60 -1.52 9.95
N LYS A 61 14.92 -2.02 11.15
CA LYS A 61 14.83 -3.48 11.45
C LYS A 61 13.44 -4.04 11.21
N HIS A 62 12.37 -3.27 11.45
CA HIS A 62 11.01 -3.70 11.19
C HIS A 62 10.72 -3.87 9.69
N LEU A 63 11.48 -3.19 8.82
CA LEU A 63 11.36 -3.32 7.37
C LEU A 63 12.15 -4.50 6.77
N ASN A 64 12.95 -5.23 7.56
CA ASN A 64 13.79 -6.32 7.04
C ASN A 64 12.99 -7.39 6.29
N LEU A 65 11.81 -7.77 6.80
CA LEU A 65 10.94 -8.73 6.12
C LEU A 65 10.50 -8.21 4.75
N VAL A 66 10.20 -6.92 4.65
CA VAL A 66 9.82 -6.27 3.38
C VAL A 66 10.98 -6.29 2.39
N PHE A 67 12.22 -6.09 2.85
CA PHE A 67 13.39 -6.19 1.98
C PHE A 67 13.57 -7.60 1.39
N PHE A 68 13.38 -8.64 2.19
CA PHE A 68 13.37 -10.02 1.69
C PHE A 68 12.22 -10.27 0.70
N ILE A 69 11.03 -9.76 0.98
CA ILE A 69 9.88 -9.86 0.07
C ILE A 69 10.22 -9.18 -1.26
N LEU A 70 10.83 -7.99 -1.25
CA LEU A 70 11.28 -7.30 -2.45
C LEU A 70 12.27 -8.12 -3.28
N MET A 71 13.33 -8.64 -2.66
CA MET A 71 14.31 -9.47 -3.36
C MET A 71 13.65 -10.66 -4.04
N PHE A 72 12.82 -11.41 -3.31
CA PHE A 72 12.11 -12.56 -3.88
C PHE A 72 11.06 -12.17 -4.93
N ALA A 73 10.42 -11.02 -4.78
CA ALA A 73 9.45 -10.52 -5.76
C ALA A 73 10.11 -10.13 -7.09
N TYR A 74 11.28 -9.47 -7.02
CA TYR A 74 12.08 -9.17 -8.21
C TYR A 74 12.57 -10.44 -8.89
N ALA A 75 13.10 -11.40 -8.13
CA ALA A 75 13.56 -12.69 -8.66
C ALA A 75 12.39 -13.47 -9.30
N MET A 76 11.20 -13.45 -8.70
CA MET A 76 10.01 -14.07 -9.28
C MET A 76 9.58 -13.35 -10.55
N ALA A 77 9.64 -12.01 -10.60
CA ALA A 77 9.32 -11.23 -11.79
C ALA A 77 10.26 -11.60 -12.96
N GLU A 78 11.59 -11.63 -12.74
CA GLU A 78 12.55 -12.07 -13.74
C GLU A 78 12.27 -13.51 -14.20
N SER A 79 12.02 -14.43 -13.25
CA SER A 79 11.71 -15.83 -13.56
C SER A 79 10.43 -15.95 -14.40
N PHE A 80 9.36 -15.26 -14.04
CA PHE A 80 8.07 -15.35 -14.76
C PHE A 80 8.15 -14.76 -16.16
N MET A 81 8.93 -13.68 -16.34
CA MET A 81 9.12 -13.07 -17.65
C MET A 81 9.94 -13.97 -18.57
N SER A 82 11.02 -14.60 -18.09
CA SER A 82 11.94 -15.36 -18.93
C SER A 82 11.49 -16.80 -19.18
N THR A 83 10.80 -17.46 -18.23
CA THR A 83 10.48 -18.89 -18.32
C THR A 83 9.22 -19.23 -19.13
N GLY A 84 8.43 -18.24 -19.57
CA GLY A 84 7.18 -18.46 -20.29
C GLY A 84 5.92 -18.41 -19.42
N VAL A 85 6.04 -18.31 -18.11
CA VAL A 85 4.88 -18.18 -17.22
C VAL A 85 4.08 -16.91 -17.54
N GLY A 86 4.74 -15.77 -17.65
CA GLY A 86 4.11 -14.50 -17.99
C GLY A 86 3.45 -14.55 -19.38
N ALA A 87 4.13 -15.10 -20.37
CA ALA A 87 3.62 -15.24 -21.73
C ALA A 87 2.36 -16.13 -21.81
N ALA A 88 2.33 -17.25 -21.07
CA ALA A 88 1.14 -18.10 -21.02
C ALA A 88 -0.08 -17.37 -20.47
N ILE A 89 0.12 -16.57 -19.42
CA ILE A 89 -0.98 -15.82 -18.79
C ILE A 89 -1.48 -14.72 -19.71
N VAL A 90 -0.57 -13.99 -20.36
CA VAL A 90 -0.93 -12.96 -21.36
C VAL A 90 -1.74 -13.59 -22.51
N ASN A 91 -1.29 -14.72 -23.07
CA ASN A 91 -1.99 -15.42 -24.16
C ASN A 91 -3.37 -15.93 -23.72
N ILE A 92 -3.50 -16.45 -22.49
CA ILE A 92 -4.82 -16.85 -21.94
C ILE A 92 -5.74 -15.63 -21.83
N ALA A 93 -5.24 -14.51 -21.31
CA ALA A 93 -6.02 -13.28 -21.13
C ALA A 93 -6.51 -12.71 -22.49
N LEU A 94 -5.64 -12.70 -23.51
CA LEU A 94 -6.01 -12.29 -24.86
C LEU A 94 -7.09 -13.21 -25.47
N ASN A 95 -6.96 -14.53 -25.29
CA ASN A 95 -7.95 -15.49 -25.76
C ASN A 95 -9.31 -15.38 -25.05
N LEU A 96 -9.32 -14.85 -23.81
CA LEU A 96 -10.55 -14.51 -23.08
C LEU A 96 -11.18 -13.18 -23.53
N GLY A 97 -10.58 -12.49 -24.49
CA GLY A 97 -11.10 -11.26 -25.07
C GLY A 97 -10.83 -10.00 -24.24
N LEU A 98 -9.77 -9.95 -23.43
CA LEU A 98 -9.38 -8.72 -22.78
C LEU A 98 -8.97 -7.65 -23.81
N THR A 99 -9.43 -6.43 -23.56
CA THR A 99 -9.21 -5.27 -24.42
C THR A 99 -8.53 -4.14 -23.64
N ALA A 100 -8.06 -3.12 -24.33
CA ALA A 100 -7.51 -1.91 -23.73
C ALA A 100 -8.44 -1.25 -22.71
N ARG A 101 -9.76 -1.35 -22.90
CA ARG A 101 -10.76 -0.77 -22.00
C ARG A 101 -11.04 -1.58 -20.75
N THR A 102 -10.79 -2.89 -20.79
CA THR A 102 -11.17 -3.79 -19.69
C THR A 102 -9.99 -4.22 -18.83
N VAL A 103 -8.76 -4.12 -19.34
CA VAL A 103 -7.55 -4.60 -18.64
C VAL A 103 -7.37 -3.99 -17.24
N ALA A 104 -7.61 -2.68 -17.09
CA ALA A 104 -7.48 -2.01 -15.80
C ALA A 104 -8.53 -2.49 -14.78
N VAL A 105 -9.78 -2.64 -15.19
CA VAL A 105 -10.86 -3.12 -14.30
C VAL A 105 -10.65 -4.58 -13.94
N VAL A 106 -10.30 -5.43 -14.90
CA VAL A 106 -10.02 -6.85 -14.64
C VAL A 106 -8.80 -6.98 -13.72
N GLY A 107 -7.73 -6.23 -13.99
CA GLY A 107 -6.56 -6.17 -13.10
C GLY A 107 -6.93 -5.77 -11.68
N PHE A 108 -7.74 -4.73 -11.52
CA PHE A 108 -8.25 -4.28 -10.23
C PHE A 108 -9.00 -5.38 -9.47
N LEU A 109 -9.97 -6.02 -10.12
CA LEU A 109 -10.79 -7.06 -9.48
C LEU A 109 -10.00 -8.32 -9.17
N VAL A 110 -9.13 -8.76 -10.09
CA VAL A 110 -8.28 -9.93 -9.88
C VAL A 110 -7.33 -9.71 -8.73
N THR A 111 -6.60 -8.58 -8.69
CA THR A 111 -5.71 -8.27 -7.57
C THR A 111 -6.46 -8.13 -6.26
N GLY A 112 -7.68 -7.56 -6.27
CA GLY A 112 -8.52 -7.47 -5.08
C GLY A 112 -8.90 -8.85 -4.52
N ILE A 113 -9.35 -9.76 -5.36
CA ILE A 113 -9.70 -11.14 -4.97
C ILE A 113 -8.46 -11.88 -4.45
N LEU A 114 -7.34 -11.77 -5.15
CA LEU A 114 -6.09 -12.42 -4.76
C LEU A 114 -5.56 -11.89 -3.43
N SER A 115 -5.62 -10.58 -3.21
CA SER A 115 -5.17 -9.96 -1.98
C SER A 115 -6.00 -10.39 -0.77
N VAL A 116 -7.32 -10.57 -0.92
CA VAL A 116 -8.17 -11.17 0.13
C VAL A 116 -7.69 -12.58 0.49
N ALA A 117 -7.31 -13.36 -0.52
CA ALA A 117 -6.85 -14.73 -0.32
C ALA A 117 -5.45 -14.82 0.29
N THR A 118 -4.55 -13.90 -0.08
CA THR A 118 -3.16 -13.87 0.39
C THR A 118 -2.97 -13.13 1.71
N GLY A 119 -3.87 -12.20 2.04
CA GLY A 119 -3.78 -11.32 3.20
C GLY A 119 -2.65 -10.30 3.12
N THR A 120 -2.13 -10.01 1.91
CA THR A 120 -1.03 -9.05 1.73
C THR A 120 -1.14 -8.29 0.41
N SER A 121 -1.04 -6.97 0.48
CA SER A 121 -0.96 -6.11 -0.70
C SER A 121 0.40 -6.20 -1.40
N TRP A 122 1.48 -6.29 -0.64
CA TRP A 122 2.85 -6.34 -1.14
C TRP A 122 3.08 -7.52 -2.08
N GLY A 123 2.82 -8.74 -1.60
CA GLY A 123 2.98 -9.97 -2.38
C GLY A 123 2.05 -10.04 -3.58
N THR A 124 0.80 -9.59 -3.42
CA THR A 124 -0.19 -9.58 -4.50
C THR A 124 0.21 -8.62 -5.62
N PHE A 125 0.62 -7.40 -5.29
CA PHE A 125 1.08 -6.45 -6.30
C PHE A 125 2.31 -6.99 -7.06
N ALA A 126 3.31 -7.50 -6.32
CA ALA A 126 4.51 -8.07 -6.92
C ALA A 126 4.23 -9.23 -7.88
N ALA A 127 3.26 -10.09 -7.54
CA ALA A 127 2.85 -11.21 -8.41
C ALA A 127 2.06 -10.77 -9.65
N CYS A 128 1.22 -9.73 -9.52
CA CYS A 128 0.30 -9.31 -10.57
C CYS A 128 0.90 -8.27 -11.53
N ALA A 129 1.80 -7.41 -11.06
CA ALA A 129 2.35 -6.33 -11.87
C ALA A 129 3.03 -6.82 -13.17
N PRO A 130 3.90 -7.85 -13.16
CA PRO A 130 4.53 -8.36 -14.41
C PRO A 130 3.49 -8.75 -15.47
N ILE A 131 2.40 -9.32 -15.03
CA ILE A 131 1.37 -9.84 -15.92
C ILE A 131 0.54 -8.70 -16.51
N PHE A 132 -0.05 -7.87 -15.64
CA PHE A 132 -1.00 -6.85 -16.07
C PHE A 132 -0.32 -5.67 -16.81
N LEU A 133 0.93 -5.37 -16.54
CA LEU A 133 1.63 -4.29 -17.25
C LEU A 133 1.94 -4.69 -18.69
N TRP A 134 2.47 -5.88 -18.91
CA TRP A 134 2.73 -6.37 -20.27
C TRP A 134 1.44 -6.67 -21.03
N LEU A 135 0.44 -7.23 -20.36
CA LEU A 135 -0.89 -7.37 -20.97
C LEU A 135 -1.48 -6.02 -21.38
N ASN A 136 -1.38 -5.00 -20.51
CA ASN A 136 -1.80 -3.63 -20.82
C ASN A 136 -1.07 -3.05 -22.02
N HIS A 137 0.25 -3.28 -22.12
CA HIS A 137 1.05 -2.86 -23.26
C HIS A 137 0.53 -3.47 -24.57
N ILE A 138 0.34 -4.77 -24.58
CA ILE A 138 -0.11 -5.54 -25.76
C ILE A 138 -1.52 -5.12 -26.21
N VAL A 139 -2.44 -4.91 -25.28
CA VAL A 139 -3.80 -4.47 -25.65
C VAL A 139 -3.89 -2.97 -25.96
N GLY A 140 -2.83 -2.20 -25.78
CA GLY A 140 -2.82 -0.75 -25.98
C GLY A 140 -3.64 0.00 -24.92
N GLY A 141 -3.69 -0.50 -23.69
CA GLY A 141 -4.38 0.13 -22.58
C GLY A 141 -3.62 1.33 -22.00
N ASN A 142 -4.22 2.00 -21.01
CA ASN A 142 -3.55 3.07 -20.29
C ASN A 142 -2.72 2.51 -19.14
N ILE A 143 -1.39 2.60 -19.24
CA ILE A 143 -0.46 1.99 -18.29
C ILE A 143 -0.61 2.56 -16.88
N LEU A 144 -0.84 3.87 -16.74
CA LEU A 144 -0.98 4.52 -15.43
C LEU A 144 -2.27 4.11 -14.74
N LEU A 145 -3.39 4.05 -15.49
CA LEU A 145 -4.66 3.58 -14.96
C LEU A 145 -4.58 2.13 -14.51
N THR A 146 -3.98 1.27 -15.32
CA THR A 146 -3.84 -0.16 -14.99
C THR A 146 -2.95 -0.36 -13.77
N THR A 147 -1.79 0.32 -13.70
CA THR A 147 -0.88 0.29 -12.55
C THR A 147 -1.57 0.70 -11.26
N ALA A 148 -2.23 1.86 -11.27
CA ALA A 148 -2.93 2.37 -10.09
C ALA A 148 -4.13 1.47 -9.70
N SER A 149 -4.78 0.85 -10.68
CA SER A 149 -5.89 -0.07 -10.44
C SER A 149 -5.42 -1.35 -9.73
N ILE A 150 -4.35 -1.99 -10.21
CA ILE A 150 -3.81 -3.19 -9.54
C ILE A 150 -3.26 -2.87 -8.14
N ALA A 151 -2.66 -1.69 -7.93
CA ALA A 151 -2.23 -1.24 -6.61
C ALA A 151 -3.41 -1.06 -5.65
N GLY A 152 -4.47 -0.38 -6.08
CA GLY A 152 -5.69 -0.20 -5.30
C GLY A 152 -6.42 -1.52 -5.01
N GLY A 153 -6.46 -2.45 -5.97
CA GLY A 153 -6.99 -3.80 -5.79
C GLY A 153 -6.20 -4.58 -4.75
N ALA A 154 -4.88 -4.56 -4.82
CA ALA A 154 -4.02 -5.23 -3.85
C ALA A 154 -4.28 -4.76 -2.41
N CYS A 155 -4.49 -3.46 -2.20
CA CYS A 155 -4.81 -2.89 -0.89
C CYS A 155 -6.19 -3.29 -0.36
N PHE A 156 -7.16 -3.57 -1.24
CA PHE A 156 -8.50 -3.98 -0.80
C PHE A 156 -8.47 -5.25 0.04
N GLY A 157 -7.74 -6.26 -0.41
CA GLY A 157 -7.66 -7.53 0.29
C GLY A 157 -6.87 -7.45 1.59
N ASP A 158 -5.87 -6.62 1.64
CA ASP A 158 -5.09 -6.38 2.86
C ASP A 158 -5.96 -5.76 3.96
N ASN A 159 -6.80 -4.81 3.59
CA ASN A 159 -7.73 -4.15 4.52
C ASN A 159 -8.87 -5.04 5.04
N ILE A 160 -9.29 -6.08 4.30
CA ILE A 160 -10.41 -6.96 4.69
C ILE A 160 -9.96 -8.41 4.98
N GLY A 161 -8.71 -8.73 4.75
CA GLY A 161 -8.15 -10.07 4.92
C GLY A 161 -8.11 -10.51 6.38
N LEU A 162 -8.61 -11.73 6.66
CA LEU A 162 -8.57 -12.33 8.00
C LEU A 162 -7.14 -12.62 8.49
N ILE A 163 -6.21 -12.80 7.57
CA ILE A 163 -4.81 -13.15 7.83
C ILE A 163 -3.86 -11.97 7.60
N SER A 164 -4.39 -10.78 7.32
CA SER A 164 -3.59 -9.56 7.15
C SER A 164 -3.03 -9.10 8.50
N ASP A 165 -1.73 -8.80 8.51
CA ASP A 165 -1.02 -8.34 9.70
C ASP A 165 -1.60 -7.00 10.21
N THR A 166 -1.91 -6.08 9.30
CA THR A 166 -2.46 -4.76 9.64
C THR A 166 -3.85 -4.89 10.26
N THR A 167 -4.67 -5.80 9.74
CA THR A 167 -5.99 -6.15 10.28
C THR A 167 -5.90 -6.70 11.70
N VAL A 168 -4.98 -7.62 11.94
CA VAL A 168 -4.79 -8.26 13.25
C VAL A 168 -4.26 -7.25 14.27
N VAL A 169 -3.22 -6.51 13.92
CA VAL A 169 -2.57 -5.55 14.84
C VAL A 169 -3.51 -4.39 15.18
N SER A 170 -4.20 -3.80 14.19
CA SER A 170 -5.14 -2.71 14.44
C SER A 170 -6.31 -3.13 15.33
N SER A 171 -6.82 -4.35 15.14
CA SER A 171 -7.86 -4.92 16.00
C SER A 171 -7.36 -5.15 17.43
N GLY A 172 -6.16 -5.71 17.58
CA GLY A 172 -5.54 -5.96 18.89
C GLY A 172 -5.30 -4.66 19.69
N ILE A 173 -4.80 -3.60 19.06
CA ILE A 173 -4.59 -2.29 19.69
C ILE A 173 -5.89 -1.70 20.20
N GLN A 174 -6.97 -1.83 19.44
CA GLN A 174 -8.30 -1.33 19.83
C GLN A 174 -9.07 -2.28 20.75
N ASN A 175 -8.49 -3.44 21.06
CA ASN A 175 -9.12 -4.47 21.90
C ASN A 175 -10.50 -4.90 21.37
N VAL A 176 -10.54 -5.24 20.08
CA VAL A 176 -11.72 -5.76 19.37
C VAL A 176 -11.40 -7.04 18.64
N GLU A 177 -12.40 -7.88 18.43
CA GLU A 177 -12.27 -9.10 17.67
C GLU A 177 -12.09 -8.81 16.17
N VAL A 178 -11.13 -9.48 15.52
CA VAL A 178 -10.84 -9.33 14.08
C VAL A 178 -12.09 -9.59 13.23
N ILE A 179 -12.84 -10.64 13.55
CA ILE A 179 -14.06 -11.01 12.83
C ILE A 179 -15.13 -9.92 12.95
N ASP A 180 -15.29 -9.31 14.13
CA ASP A 180 -16.28 -8.25 14.34
C ASP A 180 -15.90 -6.99 13.59
N ARG A 181 -14.61 -6.67 13.53
CA ARG A 181 -14.11 -5.57 12.72
C ARG A 181 -14.42 -5.80 11.23
N ILE A 182 -14.08 -6.97 10.68
CA ILE A 182 -14.36 -7.29 9.27
C ILE A 182 -15.86 -7.29 8.98
N ARG A 183 -16.68 -7.80 9.87
CA ARG A 183 -18.14 -7.76 9.73
C ARG A 183 -18.70 -6.33 9.79
N SER A 184 -18.11 -5.46 10.62
CA SER A 184 -18.51 -4.07 10.74
C SER A 184 -18.23 -3.29 9.47
N GLN A 185 -17.02 -3.41 8.91
CA GLN A 185 -16.59 -2.63 7.73
C GLN A 185 -16.91 -3.28 6.39
N GLY A 186 -17.23 -4.58 6.35
CA GLY A 186 -17.29 -5.38 5.13
C GLY A 186 -18.21 -4.79 4.04
N PHE A 187 -19.42 -4.34 4.42
CA PHE A 187 -20.35 -3.69 3.48
C PHE A 187 -19.77 -2.39 2.89
N TRP A 188 -19.08 -1.59 3.71
CA TRP A 188 -18.41 -0.39 3.24
C TRP A 188 -17.26 -0.72 2.30
N SER A 189 -16.37 -1.65 2.68
CA SER A 189 -15.20 -2.04 1.87
C SER A 189 -15.62 -2.61 0.52
N VAL A 190 -16.60 -3.54 0.48
CA VAL A 190 -17.13 -4.09 -0.76
C VAL A 190 -17.82 -3.01 -1.59
N GLY A 191 -18.55 -2.10 -0.96
CA GLY A 191 -19.12 -0.92 -1.63
C GLY A 191 -18.04 -0.06 -2.29
N CYS A 192 -16.93 0.20 -1.62
CA CYS A 192 -15.77 0.91 -2.19
C CYS A 192 -15.17 0.16 -3.38
N LEU A 193 -15.04 -1.17 -3.31
CA LEU A 193 -14.55 -1.99 -4.41
C LEU A 193 -15.44 -1.85 -5.65
N ILE A 194 -16.77 -2.00 -5.48
CA ILE A 194 -17.74 -1.92 -6.58
C ILE A 194 -17.74 -0.51 -7.20
N VAL A 195 -17.82 0.52 -6.37
CA VAL A 195 -17.79 1.92 -6.84
C VAL A 195 -16.49 2.22 -7.59
N SER A 196 -15.36 1.76 -7.06
CA SER A 196 -14.05 1.95 -7.72
C SER A 196 -13.98 1.22 -9.06
N ALA A 197 -14.47 -0.03 -9.15
CA ALA A 197 -14.53 -0.77 -10.40
C ALA A 197 -15.36 -0.04 -11.47
N ILE A 198 -16.53 0.51 -11.09
CA ILE A 198 -17.37 1.30 -11.97
C ILE A 198 -16.65 2.58 -12.44
N ILE A 199 -16.01 3.31 -11.52
CA ILE A 199 -15.28 4.53 -11.87
C ILE A 199 -14.10 4.22 -12.78
N ILE A 200 -13.30 3.18 -12.50
CA ILE A 200 -12.19 2.74 -13.35
C ILE A 200 -12.71 2.40 -14.75
N PHE A 201 -13.82 1.67 -14.84
CA PHE A 201 -14.44 1.33 -16.13
C PHE A 201 -14.89 2.58 -16.91
N ILE A 202 -15.53 3.54 -16.24
CA ILE A 202 -15.93 4.82 -16.85
C ILE A 202 -14.71 5.60 -17.35
N ILE A 203 -13.66 5.74 -16.52
CA ILE A 203 -12.43 6.42 -16.89
C ILE A 203 -11.80 5.74 -18.12
N SER A 204 -11.65 4.41 -18.09
CA SER A 204 -11.07 3.64 -19.18
C SER A 204 -11.85 3.84 -20.50
N ASN A 205 -13.19 3.84 -20.47
CA ASN A 205 -14.01 4.10 -21.63
C ASN A 205 -13.92 5.54 -22.14
N SER A 206 -13.73 6.52 -21.25
CA SER A 206 -13.59 7.94 -21.61
C SER A 206 -12.26 8.28 -22.27
N MET A 207 -11.25 7.41 -22.13
CA MET A 207 -9.92 7.62 -22.71
C MET A 207 -9.83 7.31 -24.22
N GLY A 208 -10.91 6.88 -24.87
CA GLY A 208 -10.91 6.57 -26.29
C GLY A 208 -10.03 5.37 -26.67
N LEU A 209 -9.81 4.45 -25.72
CA LEU A 209 -8.97 3.26 -25.93
C LEU A 209 -9.60 2.28 -26.92
N PRO A 210 -8.79 1.45 -27.62
CA PRO A 210 -9.26 0.42 -28.53
C PRO A 210 -10.27 -0.55 -27.87
N THR A 211 -11.23 -1.03 -28.67
CA THR A 211 -12.22 -2.00 -28.23
C THR A 211 -11.95 -3.41 -28.74
N ASP A 212 -11.11 -3.49 -29.75
CA ASP A 212 -10.81 -4.76 -30.41
C ASP A 212 -9.85 -5.58 -29.58
N VAL A 213 -9.95 -6.90 -29.69
CA VAL A 213 -8.95 -7.80 -29.09
C VAL A 213 -7.64 -7.60 -29.84
N ALA A 214 -6.59 -7.28 -29.10
CA ALA A 214 -5.29 -6.99 -29.71
C ALA A 214 -4.69 -8.23 -30.35
N ASN A 215 -4.03 -8.03 -31.49
CA ASN A 215 -3.12 -9.02 -32.06
C ASN A 215 -1.74 -8.79 -31.41
N ALA A 216 -1.33 -9.71 -30.54
CA ALA A 216 -0.08 -9.62 -29.81
C ALA A 216 1.14 -9.48 -30.73
N GLY A 217 1.18 -10.22 -31.83
CA GLY A 217 2.26 -10.15 -32.81
C GLY A 217 2.41 -8.74 -33.39
N LEU A 218 1.31 -8.15 -33.88
CA LEU A 218 1.33 -6.80 -34.42
C LEU A 218 1.71 -5.73 -33.37
N ALA A 219 1.23 -5.87 -32.14
CA ALA A 219 1.56 -4.94 -31.07
C ALA A 219 3.05 -4.98 -30.68
N ILE A 220 3.63 -6.18 -30.67
CA ILE A 220 5.06 -6.38 -30.37
C ILE A 220 5.92 -5.91 -31.54
N ASP A 221 5.53 -6.21 -32.78
CA ASP A 221 6.25 -5.76 -33.98
C ASP A 221 6.21 -4.24 -34.17
N ALA A 222 5.26 -3.56 -33.56
CA ALA A 222 5.18 -2.09 -33.56
C ALA A 222 6.15 -1.43 -32.57
N ILE A 223 6.81 -2.18 -31.68
CA ILE A 223 7.86 -1.65 -30.80
C ILE A 223 9.09 -1.29 -31.64
N PRO A 224 9.58 -0.03 -31.60
CA PRO A 224 10.76 0.36 -32.35
C PRO A 224 11.97 -0.52 -32.01
N THR A 225 12.79 -0.85 -33.03
CA THR A 225 13.98 -1.70 -32.85
C THR A 225 14.94 -1.14 -31.81
N GLU A 226 15.14 0.19 -31.80
CA GLU A 226 15.98 0.88 -30.81
C GLU A 226 15.50 0.65 -29.36
N VAL A 227 14.16 0.63 -29.18
CA VAL A 227 13.56 0.36 -27.86
C VAL A 227 13.73 -1.10 -27.47
N MET A 228 13.59 -2.03 -28.42
CA MET A 228 13.83 -3.47 -28.18
C MET A 228 15.31 -3.75 -27.84
N GLU A 229 16.26 -3.08 -28.52
CA GLU A 229 17.70 -3.19 -28.22
C GLU A 229 18.03 -2.63 -26.83
N ALA A 230 17.47 -1.46 -26.47
CA ALA A 230 17.62 -0.90 -25.13
C ALA A 230 17.02 -1.83 -24.06
N LEU A 231 15.82 -2.38 -24.32
CA LEU A 231 15.17 -3.35 -23.45
C LEU A 231 16.01 -4.63 -23.25
N ALA A 232 16.66 -5.11 -24.31
CA ALA A 232 17.52 -6.28 -24.22
C ALA A 232 18.75 -6.06 -23.32
N VAL A 233 19.25 -4.82 -23.22
CA VAL A 233 20.33 -4.46 -22.32
C VAL A 233 19.84 -4.27 -20.89
N GLU A 234 18.72 -3.58 -20.70
CA GLU A 234 18.21 -3.24 -19.38
C GLU A 234 17.43 -4.39 -18.72
N ARG A 235 16.66 -5.15 -19.52
CA ARG A 235 15.74 -6.20 -19.05
C ARG A 235 15.56 -7.29 -20.10
N ALA A 236 16.56 -8.15 -20.26
CA ALA A 236 16.51 -9.26 -21.21
C ALA A 236 15.27 -10.17 -21.02
N SER A 237 14.88 -10.42 -19.78
CA SER A 237 13.69 -11.21 -19.43
C SER A 237 12.37 -10.63 -19.99
N ALA A 238 12.28 -9.30 -20.15
CA ALA A 238 11.12 -8.68 -20.79
C ALA A 238 11.10 -8.95 -22.31
N VAL A 239 12.25 -8.99 -22.97
CA VAL A 239 12.35 -9.39 -24.38
C VAL A 239 11.98 -10.86 -24.56
N ASP A 240 12.43 -11.73 -23.66
CA ASP A 240 12.03 -13.14 -23.63
C ASP A 240 10.51 -13.28 -23.56
N LEU A 241 9.88 -12.55 -22.63
CA LEU A 241 8.43 -12.56 -22.49
C LEU A 241 7.72 -12.15 -23.79
N LEU A 242 8.15 -11.04 -24.42
CA LEU A 242 7.53 -10.54 -25.65
C LEU A 242 7.66 -11.56 -26.79
N ASN A 243 8.85 -12.15 -26.97
CA ASN A 243 9.08 -13.19 -27.98
C ASN A 243 8.20 -14.42 -27.72
N GLN A 244 8.14 -14.89 -26.48
CA GLN A 244 7.32 -16.02 -26.06
C GLN A 244 5.81 -15.76 -26.23
N VAL A 245 5.35 -14.53 -26.02
CA VAL A 245 3.95 -14.15 -26.30
C VAL A 245 3.67 -14.23 -27.79
N LYS A 246 4.60 -13.79 -28.65
CA LYS A 246 4.46 -13.80 -30.11
C LYS A 246 4.50 -15.21 -30.68
N GLU A 247 5.46 -16.03 -30.20
CA GLU A 247 5.63 -17.41 -30.66
C GLU A 247 4.58 -18.36 -30.10
N GLY A 248 4.03 -18.01 -28.95
CA GLY A 248 3.13 -18.83 -28.17
C GLY A 248 3.87 -19.81 -27.26
N VAL A 249 3.31 -20.04 -26.08
CA VAL A 249 3.82 -21.03 -25.11
C VAL A 249 2.70 -21.97 -24.67
N PRO A 250 3.03 -23.19 -24.22
CA PRO A 250 2.02 -24.12 -23.74
C PRO A 250 1.25 -23.55 -22.52
N TYR A 251 -0.08 -23.73 -22.50
CA TYR A 251 -0.92 -23.20 -21.41
C TYR A 251 -0.59 -23.73 -20.02
N TYR A 252 0.07 -24.92 -19.92
CA TYR A 252 0.51 -25.43 -18.63
C TYR A 252 1.59 -24.56 -17.98
N MET A 253 2.23 -23.67 -18.73
CA MET A 253 3.15 -22.66 -18.16
C MET A 253 2.46 -21.65 -17.26
N ALA A 254 1.13 -21.59 -17.21
CA ALA A 254 0.41 -20.83 -16.21
C ALA A 254 0.34 -21.52 -14.82
N ILE A 255 0.69 -22.82 -14.72
CA ILE A 255 0.62 -23.60 -13.46
C ILE A 255 1.46 -22.97 -12.34
N PRO A 256 2.70 -22.46 -12.55
CA PRO A 256 3.44 -21.80 -11.48
C PRO A 256 2.66 -20.69 -10.77
N LEU A 257 1.96 -19.83 -11.52
CA LEU A 257 1.09 -18.82 -10.92
C LEU A 257 -0.06 -19.46 -10.13
N VAL A 258 -0.71 -20.49 -10.67
CA VAL A 258 -1.78 -21.20 -9.96
C VAL A 258 -1.26 -21.81 -8.65
N LEU A 259 -0.05 -22.35 -8.62
CA LEU A 259 0.58 -22.87 -7.41
C LEU A 259 0.83 -21.77 -6.39
N VAL A 260 1.35 -20.60 -6.82
CA VAL A 260 1.50 -19.42 -5.94
C VAL A 260 0.17 -19.07 -5.28
N LEU A 261 -0.91 -19.00 -6.07
CA LEU A 261 -2.25 -18.67 -5.59
C LEU A 261 -2.79 -19.72 -4.61
N LEU A 262 -2.62 -21.00 -4.91
CA LEU A 262 -3.08 -22.09 -4.04
C LEU A 262 -2.36 -22.08 -2.69
N VAL A 263 -1.06 -21.80 -2.68
CA VAL A 263 -0.25 -21.70 -1.47
C VAL A 263 -0.65 -20.45 -0.66
N ALA A 264 -0.89 -19.33 -1.34
CA ALA A 264 -1.36 -18.10 -0.72
C ALA A 264 -2.75 -18.24 -0.10
N ILE A 265 -3.71 -18.86 -0.81
CA ILE A 265 -5.06 -19.14 -0.29
C ILE A 265 -5.03 -20.05 0.96
N LYS A 266 -4.01 -20.91 1.08
CA LYS A 266 -3.78 -21.71 2.30
C LYS A 266 -3.20 -20.90 3.47
N GLY A 267 -2.95 -19.61 3.30
CA GLY A 267 -2.44 -18.72 4.34
C GLY A 267 -0.94 -18.88 4.62
N LEU A 268 -0.14 -19.37 3.66
CA LEU A 268 1.30 -19.46 3.82
C LEU A 268 1.96 -18.10 3.65
N PRO A 269 3.07 -17.81 4.37
CA PRO A 269 3.77 -16.52 4.30
C PRO A 269 4.17 -16.13 2.87
N THR A 270 4.16 -14.82 2.58
CA THR A 270 4.48 -14.26 1.25
C THR A 270 5.80 -14.77 0.69
N LEU A 271 6.86 -14.89 1.51
CA LEU A 271 8.16 -15.42 1.07
C LEU A 271 8.05 -16.87 0.56
N ILE A 272 7.22 -17.70 1.18
CA ILE A 272 6.98 -19.07 0.72
C ILE A 272 6.22 -19.05 -0.61
N CYS A 273 5.22 -18.19 -0.75
CA CYS A 273 4.47 -18.04 -2.01
C CYS A 273 5.39 -17.65 -3.17
N LEU A 274 6.24 -16.64 -2.97
CA LEU A 274 7.22 -16.20 -3.95
C LEU A 274 8.25 -17.29 -4.27
N SER A 275 8.74 -18.02 -3.24
CA SER A 275 9.66 -19.15 -3.43
C SER A 275 9.03 -20.27 -4.26
N VAL A 276 7.76 -20.60 -4.01
CA VAL A 276 7.01 -21.58 -4.83
C VAL A 276 6.89 -21.11 -6.28
N GLY A 277 6.65 -19.82 -6.50
CA GLY A 277 6.65 -19.22 -7.83
C GLY A 277 7.97 -19.41 -8.56
N ILE A 278 9.08 -19.05 -7.92
CA ILE A 278 10.43 -19.17 -8.46
C ILE A 278 10.77 -20.64 -8.77
N VAL A 279 10.60 -21.54 -7.80
CA VAL A 279 10.97 -22.96 -7.97
C VAL A 279 10.10 -23.63 -9.03
N SER A 280 8.80 -23.37 -9.03
CA SER A 280 7.90 -23.96 -10.02
C SER A 280 8.13 -23.39 -11.42
N SER A 281 8.45 -22.10 -11.57
CA SER A 281 8.82 -21.54 -12.89
C SER A 281 10.08 -22.20 -13.47
N PHE A 282 11.08 -22.50 -12.62
CA PHE A 282 12.23 -23.28 -13.03
C PHE A 282 11.86 -24.68 -13.53
N LEU A 283 11.06 -25.42 -12.73
CA LEU A 283 10.70 -26.79 -13.09
C LEU A 283 9.88 -26.86 -14.39
N PHE A 284 8.87 -26.01 -14.53
CA PHE A 284 8.03 -25.98 -15.72
C PHE A 284 8.77 -25.39 -16.91
N GLY A 285 9.63 -24.38 -16.71
CA GLY A 285 10.48 -23.80 -17.76
C GLY A 285 11.51 -24.80 -18.30
N SER A 286 12.15 -25.58 -17.42
CA SER A 286 13.04 -26.66 -17.82
C SER A 286 12.30 -27.76 -18.60
N PHE A 287 11.08 -28.09 -18.17
CA PHE A 287 10.23 -29.06 -18.89
C PHE A 287 9.77 -28.53 -20.25
N ALA A 288 9.48 -27.25 -20.37
CA ALA A 288 9.07 -26.60 -21.62
C ALA A 288 10.27 -26.30 -22.54
N GLY A 289 11.50 -26.41 -22.07
CA GLY A 289 12.71 -26.07 -22.82
C GLY A 289 12.98 -24.56 -22.90
N THR A 290 12.31 -23.74 -22.10
CA THR A 290 12.55 -22.28 -22.01
C THR A 290 13.66 -21.93 -21.02
N VAL A 291 14.12 -22.87 -20.21
CA VAL A 291 15.27 -22.73 -19.30
C VAL A 291 16.37 -23.69 -19.75
N GLU A 292 17.48 -23.14 -20.18
CA GLU A 292 18.59 -23.91 -20.71
C GLU A 292 19.35 -24.70 -19.64
N SER A 293 19.58 -24.09 -18.48
CA SER A 293 20.35 -24.67 -17.39
C SER A 293 19.97 -24.08 -16.02
N LEU A 294 20.37 -24.77 -14.95
CA LEU A 294 20.23 -24.23 -13.60
C LEU A 294 21.09 -22.97 -13.42
N SER A 295 22.28 -22.90 -14.06
CA SER A 295 23.16 -21.73 -13.97
C SER A 295 22.47 -20.49 -14.54
N SER A 296 21.94 -20.58 -15.78
CA SER A 296 21.25 -19.45 -16.41
C SER A 296 20.01 -19.03 -15.61
N PHE A 297 19.31 -19.97 -15.00
CA PHE A 297 18.19 -19.63 -14.11
C PHE A 297 18.65 -18.92 -12.82
N LEU A 298 19.76 -19.34 -12.21
CA LEU A 298 20.33 -18.65 -11.03
C LEU A 298 20.82 -17.24 -11.35
N ASP A 299 21.27 -17.00 -12.59
CA ASP A 299 21.63 -15.66 -13.07
C ASP A 299 20.38 -14.73 -13.11
N LEU A 300 19.18 -15.24 -13.46
CA LEU A 300 17.93 -14.49 -13.35
C LEU A 300 17.62 -14.12 -11.89
N ILE A 301 17.81 -15.06 -10.96
CA ILE A 301 17.60 -14.79 -9.53
C ILE A 301 18.57 -13.73 -9.02
N TYR A 302 19.85 -13.84 -9.42
CA TYR A 302 20.87 -12.84 -9.09
C TYR A 302 20.47 -11.45 -9.60
N THR A 303 20.06 -11.33 -10.87
CA THR A 303 19.60 -10.07 -11.48
C THR A 303 18.42 -9.48 -10.69
N GLY A 304 17.46 -10.32 -10.29
CA GLY A 304 16.34 -9.88 -9.46
C GLY A 304 16.80 -9.34 -8.10
N PHE A 305 17.68 -10.03 -7.41
CA PHE A 305 18.20 -9.60 -6.10
C PHE A 305 19.01 -8.30 -6.21
N GLU A 306 19.88 -8.17 -7.22
CA GLU A 306 20.65 -6.97 -7.50
C GLU A 306 19.72 -5.79 -7.78
N GLY A 307 18.71 -5.98 -8.63
CA GLY A 307 17.72 -4.95 -8.97
C GLY A 307 16.96 -4.44 -7.74
N ALA A 308 16.54 -5.33 -6.84
CA ALA A 308 15.90 -4.93 -5.58
C ALA A 308 16.84 -4.12 -4.67
N GLY A 309 18.12 -4.49 -4.62
CA GLY A 309 19.13 -3.84 -3.76
C GLY A 309 19.57 -2.45 -4.25
N SER A 310 19.40 -2.14 -5.54
CA SER A 310 20.01 -0.97 -6.15
C SER A 310 19.40 0.36 -5.71
N TRP A 311 18.08 0.49 -5.74
CA TRP A 311 17.37 1.76 -5.46
C TRP A 311 16.32 1.62 -4.36
N VAL A 312 15.38 0.68 -4.50
CA VAL A 312 14.16 0.65 -3.67
C VAL A 312 14.46 0.32 -2.20
N ILE A 313 15.32 -0.65 -1.91
CA ILE A 313 15.68 -1.00 -0.54
C ILE A 313 16.41 0.15 0.13
N VAL A 314 17.35 0.80 -0.56
CA VAL A 314 18.09 1.96 -0.02
C VAL A 314 17.16 3.13 0.27
N MET A 315 16.23 3.42 -0.64
CA MET A 315 15.21 4.46 -0.44
C MET A 315 14.34 4.14 0.78
N MET A 316 13.84 2.90 0.91
CA MET A 316 13.02 2.48 2.04
C MET A 316 13.78 2.50 3.37
N MET A 317 15.08 2.25 3.39
CA MET A 317 15.91 2.41 4.59
C MET A 317 15.91 3.88 5.06
N TRP A 318 16.05 4.86 4.16
CA TRP A 318 16.00 6.27 4.53
C TRP A 318 14.62 6.72 4.99
N VAL A 319 13.56 6.30 4.31
CA VAL A 319 12.19 6.60 4.73
C VAL A 319 11.87 5.96 6.08
N GLY A 320 12.31 4.72 6.32
CA GLY A 320 12.20 4.05 7.62
C GLY A 320 12.98 4.77 8.72
N THR A 321 14.19 5.24 8.42
CA THR A 321 15.01 6.07 9.32
C THR A 321 14.25 7.35 9.71
N PHE A 322 13.70 8.06 8.73
CA PHE A 322 12.87 9.24 8.95
C PHE A 322 11.69 8.95 9.88
N GLY A 323 10.91 7.89 9.59
CA GLY A 323 9.77 7.47 10.41
C GLY A 323 10.16 7.15 11.86
N GLY A 324 11.29 6.47 12.08
CA GLY A 324 11.82 6.16 13.42
C GLY A 324 12.11 7.41 14.25
N VAL A 325 12.74 8.42 13.64
CA VAL A 325 13.02 9.71 14.29
C VAL A 325 11.73 10.46 14.63
N MET A 326 10.78 10.51 13.69
CA MET A 326 9.47 11.13 13.89
C MET A 326 8.68 10.49 15.03
N SER A 327 8.71 9.16 15.13
CA SER A 327 8.10 8.40 16.23
C SER A 327 8.73 8.78 17.58
N LYS A 328 10.07 8.81 17.66
CA LYS A 328 10.80 9.14 18.89
C LYS A 328 10.52 10.54 19.42
N MET A 329 10.26 11.50 18.52
CA MET A 329 9.91 12.88 18.90
C MET A 329 8.55 13.04 19.55
N ASN A 330 7.71 11.98 19.61
CA ASN A 330 6.32 12.07 20.12
C ASN A 330 5.53 13.25 19.48
N ALA A 331 5.70 13.47 18.18
CA ALA A 331 5.12 14.60 17.47
C ALA A 331 3.58 14.63 17.52
N PHE A 332 2.93 13.49 17.82
CA PHE A 332 1.47 13.32 17.84
C PHE A 332 0.80 13.75 19.15
N LYS A 333 1.51 13.75 20.29
CA LYS A 333 0.92 14.10 21.59
C LYS A 333 0.34 15.53 21.64
N PRO A 334 0.99 16.57 21.11
CA PRO A 334 0.39 17.90 20.99
C PRO A 334 -0.83 17.94 20.06
N LEU A 335 -0.86 17.11 19.01
CA LEU A 335 -1.99 16.99 18.10
C LEU A 335 -3.22 16.39 18.79
N SER A 336 -3.08 15.38 19.64
CA SER A 336 -4.20 14.81 20.39
C SER A 336 -4.91 15.84 21.27
N ASN A 337 -4.16 16.73 21.90
CA ASN A 337 -4.71 17.84 22.68
C ASN A 337 -5.48 18.84 21.79
N ALA A 338 -4.97 19.12 20.58
CA ALA A 338 -5.65 19.97 19.61
C ALA A 338 -6.97 19.34 19.14
N VAL A 339 -6.97 18.05 18.86
CA VAL A 339 -8.17 17.27 18.51
C VAL A 339 -9.28 17.47 19.55
N MET A 340 -8.95 17.30 20.85
CA MET A 340 -9.91 17.49 21.94
C MET A 340 -10.37 18.92 22.12
N SER A 341 -9.61 19.91 21.69
CA SER A 341 -10.03 21.31 21.73
C SER A 341 -11.03 21.66 20.62
N LEU A 342 -10.98 20.96 19.51
CA LEU A 342 -11.78 21.22 18.31
C LEU A 342 -13.07 20.39 18.27
N ALA A 343 -13.05 19.16 18.81
CA ALA A 343 -14.21 18.29 18.81
C ALA A 343 -15.30 18.76 19.76
N LYS A 344 -16.52 18.98 19.23
CA LYS A 344 -17.71 19.41 19.97
C LYS A 344 -18.68 18.27 20.28
N ASN A 345 -18.58 17.15 19.57
CA ASN A 345 -19.38 15.94 19.74
C ASN A 345 -18.55 14.71 19.35
N VAL A 346 -19.09 13.51 19.66
CA VAL A 346 -18.38 12.25 19.42
C VAL A 346 -18.07 12.01 17.94
N ARG A 347 -18.95 12.41 17.01
CA ARG A 347 -18.69 12.25 15.56
C ARG A 347 -17.52 13.09 15.08
N GLN A 348 -17.43 14.33 15.57
CA GLN A 348 -16.28 15.18 15.25
C GLN A 348 -14.98 14.61 15.84
N LEU A 349 -15.02 14.05 17.06
CA LEU A 349 -13.88 13.35 17.63
C LEU A 349 -13.46 12.18 16.74
N MET A 350 -14.40 11.34 16.32
CA MET A 350 -14.10 10.20 15.46
C MET A 350 -13.56 10.63 14.09
N PHE A 351 -14.10 11.69 13.50
CA PHE A 351 -13.55 12.26 12.26
C PHE A 351 -12.11 12.74 12.45
N MET A 352 -11.82 13.43 13.56
CA MET A 352 -10.47 13.88 13.89
C MET A 352 -9.51 12.71 14.15
N ASN A 353 -10.00 11.58 14.72
CA ASN A 353 -9.19 10.36 14.85
C ASN A 353 -8.81 9.81 13.47
N GLY A 354 -9.73 9.84 12.50
CA GLY A 354 -9.40 9.48 11.11
C GLY A 354 -8.34 10.40 10.51
N LEU A 355 -8.46 11.72 10.68
CA LEU A 355 -7.43 12.67 10.22
C LEU A 355 -6.08 12.44 10.92
N LEU A 356 -6.09 12.08 12.19
CA LEU A 356 -4.88 11.77 12.95
C LEU A 356 -4.18 10.52 12.40
N CYS A 357 -4.94 9.49 11.98
CA CYS A 357 -4.39 8.31 11.32
C CYS A 357 -3.70 8.68 9.99
N ILE A 358 -4.32 9.51 9.15
CA ILE A 358 -3.70 9.97 7.89
C ILE A 358 -2.45 10.79 8.17
N ALA A 359 -2.51 11.74 9.11
CA ALA A 359 -1.37 12.56 9.48
C ALA A 359 -0.21 11.71 10.03
N GLY A 360 -0.54 10.68 10.83
CA GLY A 360 0.43 9.71 11.33
C GLY A 360 1.07 8.91 10.22
N ASN A 361 0.28 8.43 9.28
CA ASN A 361 0.76 7.70 8.12
C ASN A 361 1.72 8.54 7.27
N ALA A 362 1.36 9.80 7.01
CA ALA A 362 2.23 10.73 6.28
C ALA A 362 3.54 11.05 7.03
N ALA A 363 3.48 11.13 8.37
CA ALA A 363 4.62 11.48 9.18
C ALA A 363 5.57 10.32 9.44
N LEU A 364 5.03 9.10 9.58
CA LEU A 364 5.82 7.90 9.86
C LEU A 364 6.22 7.18 8.56
N SER A 365 5.53 7.48 7.46
CA SER A 365 5.80 6.93 6.12
C SER A 365 5.71 5.40 6.04
N ASP A 366 5.10 4.79 7.05
CA ASP A 366 4.91 3.35 7.18
C ASP A 366 3.58 3.07 7.88
N GLU A 367 2.78 2.17 7.32
CA GLU A 367 1.43 1.88 7.82
C GLU A 367 1.45 1.16 9.15
N MET A 368 2.35 0.19 9.34
CA MET A 368 2.45 -0.55 10.59
C MET A 368 2.94 0.36 11.72
N ALA A 369 3.93 1.21 11.44
CA ALA A 369 4.39 2.22 12.38
C ALA A 369 3.25 3.20 12.77
N GLN A 370 2.40 3.60 11.81
CA GLN A 370 1.22 4.42 12.06
C GLN A 370 0.21 3.68 12.95
N ILE A 371 -0.11 2.41 12.65
CA ILE A 371 -1.07 1.61 13.42
C ILE A 371 -0.61 1.50 14.88
N VAL A 372 0.67 1.17 15.09
CA VAL A 372 1.24 0.95 16.44
C VAL A 372 1.41 2.25 17.22
N THR A 373 1.72 3.36 16.54
CA THR A 373 1.98 4.65 17.21
C THR A 373 0.70 5.46 17.43
N VAL A 374 -0.15 5.56 16.41
CA VAL A 374 -1.36 6.41 16.44
C VAL A 374 -2.58 5.65 16.96
N GLY A 375 -2.66 4.35 16.71
CA GLY A 375 -3.76 3.52 17.17
C GLY A 375 -4.04 3.61 18.67
N PRO A 376 -3.03 3.47 19.57
CA PRO A 376 -3.23 3.67 21.01
C PRO A 376 -3.74 5.07 21.37
N ILE A 377 -3.26 6.11 20.66
CA ILE A 377 -3.70 7.50 20.90
C ILE A 377 -5.19 7.68 20.56
N THR A 378 -5.64 7.15 19.42
CA THR A 378 -7.06 7.22 19.04
C THR A 378 -7.96 6.44 19.99
N ARG A 379 -7.46 5.32 20.54
CA ARG A 379 -8.13 4.56 21.59
C ARG A 379 -8.25 5.37 22.87
N GLU A 380 -7.15 5.91 23.39
CA GLU A 380 -7.11 6.75 24.61
C GLU A 380 -8.04 7.95 24.48
N LEU A 381 -8.05 8.64 23.33
CA LEU A 381 -8.94 9.76 23.05
C LEU A 381 -10.43 9.39 23.23
N VAL A 382 -10.84 8.20 22.81
CA VAL A 382 -12.21 7.73 22.96
C VAL A 382 -12.47 7.28 24.40
N GLU A 383 -11.63 6.45 24.99
CA GLU A 383 -11.84 5.87 26.33
C GLU A 383 -11.85 6.94 27.43
N GLU A 384 -10.97 7.94 27.32
CA GLU A 384 -10.89 9.01 28.31
C GLU A 384 -12.01 10.06 28.18
N ASN A 385 -12.44 10.36 26.94
CA ASN A 385 -13.26 11.54 26.68
C ASN A 385 -14.71 11.23 26.25
N VAL A 386 -15.05 9.96 26.02
CA VAL A 386 -16.41 9.54 25.63
C VAL A 386 -17.02 8.69 26.73
N GLU A 387 -18.32 8.85 26.97
CA GLU A 387 -19.13 7.98 27.80
C GLU A 387 -20.29 7.41 26.97
N GLY A 388 -20.62 6.15 27.20
CA GLY A 388 -21.68 5.40 26.54
C GLY A 388 -21.82 4.00 27.14
N SER A 389 -22.73 3.20 26.62
CA SER A 389 -22.81 1.78 26.96
C SER A 389 -21.56 1.04 26.46
N GLU A 390 -21.21 -0.11 27.07
CA GLU A 390 -20.07 -0.90 26.60
C GLU A 390 -20.24 -1.33 25.14
N GLU A 391 -21.46 -1.65 24.70
CA GLU A 391 -21.77 -1.99 23.32
C GLU A 391 -21.48 -0.82 22.36
N ASP A 392 -21.88 0.40 22.74
CA ASP A 392 -21.63 1.58 21.92
C ASP A 392 -20.15 1.98 21.89
N MET A 393 -19.46 1.87 23.03
CA MET A 393 -18.01 2.06 23.12
C MET A 393 -17.27 1.04 22.27
N TYR A 394 -17.73 -0.22 22.22
CA TYR A 394 -17.16 -1.25 21.35
C TYR A 394 -17.28 -0.89 19.87
N LYS A 395 -18.43 -0.32 19.43
CA LYS A 395 -18.61 0.19 18.06
C LYS A 395 -17.63 1.32 17.70
N LEU A 396 -17.33 2.20 18.66
CA LEU A 396 -16.32 3.25 18.48
C LEU A 396 -14.91 2.65 18.32
N ARG A 397 -14.57 1.63 19.13
CA ARG A 397 -13.29 0.90 19.00
C ARG A 397 -13.17 0.16 17.66
N LEU A 398 -14.25 -0.47 17.19
CA LEU A 398 -14.29 -1.09 15.84
C LEU A 398 -14.00 -0.06 14.75
N ARG A 399 -14.57 1.15 14.83
CA ARG A 399 -14.28 2.21 13.86
C ARG A 399 -12.84 2.72 13.97
N ASN A 400 -12.28 2.86 15.17
CA ASN A 400 -10.86 3.23 15.33
C ASN A 400 -9.95 2.17 14.74
N ALA A 401 -10.24 0.88 14.92
CA ALA A 401 -9.50 -0.20 14.27
C ALA A 401 -9.58 -0.10 12.73
N THR A 402 -10.77 0.19 12.20
CA THR A 402 -10.97 0.44 10.78
C THR A 402 -10.19 1.68 10.30
N PHE A 403 -10.17 2.77 11.07
CA PHE A 403 -9.37 3.95 10.70
C PHE A 403 -7.88 3.65 10.68
N SER A 404 -7.36 3.00 11.73
CA SER A 404 -5.93 2.68 11.82
C SER A 404 -5.47 1.85 10.62
N ASP A 405 -6.26 0.87 10.22
CA ASP A 405 -5.93 -0.01 9.11
C ASP A 405 -6.30 0.60 7.74
N ALA A 406 -7.56 0.99 7.51
CA ALA A 406 -7.99 1.48 6.19
C ALA A 406 -7.27 2.79 5.78
N LEU A 407 -7.07 3.72 6.72
CA LEU A 407 -6.33 4.95 6.45
C LEU A 407 -4.81 4.73 6.52
N GLY A 408 -4.35 3.61 7.09
CA GLY A 408 -3.01 3.07 6.92
C GLY A 408 -2.82 2.56 5.48
N VAL A 409 -3.55 1.52 5.10
CA VAL A 409 -3.39 0.81 3.82
C VAL A 409 -3.78 1.67 2.61
N PHE A 410 -5.00 2.22 2.57
CA PHE A 410 -5.43 3.07 1.45
C PHE A 410 -4.83 4.47 1.51
N GLY A 411 -4.64 5.01 2.72
CA GLY A 411 -4.04 6.33 2.91
C GLY A 411 -2.58 6.38 2.45
N SER A 412 -1.82 5.30 2.63
CA SER A 412 -0.44 5.15 2.16
C SER A 412 -0.31 5.37 0.65
N GLN A 413 -1.35 4.96 -0.09
CA GLN A 413 -1.40 5.07 -1.55
C GLN A 413 -1.53 6.52 -2.07
N LEU A 414 -1.80 7.47 -1.18
CA LEU A 414 -1.98 8.90 -1.49
C LEU A 414 -0.80 9.76 -1.00
N ILE A 415 0.23 9.14 -0.41
CA ILE A 415 1.38 9.82 0.17
C ILE A 415 2.63 9.53 -0.68
N PRO A 416 3.15 10.49 -1.45
CA PRO A 416 4.21 10.25 -2.43
C PRO A 416 5.51 9.66 -1.87
N TRP A 417 5.83 9.95 -0.62
CA TRP A 417 7.05 9.47 0.07
C TRP A 417 6.83 8.23 0.93
N HIS A 418 5.65 7.63 0.89
CA HIS A 418 5.36 6.44 1.68
C HIS A 418 6.11 5.21 1.15
N VAL A 419 6.53 4.31 2.05
CA VAL A 419 7.23 3.06 1.69
C VAL A 419 6.44 2.21 0.68
N TYR A 420 5.11 2.24 0.71
CA TYR A 420 4.25 1.57 -0.27
C TYR A 420 4.46 2.07 -1.69
N ILE A 421 4.47 3.40 -1.86
CA ILE A 421 4.70 4.00 -3.19
C ILE A 421 6.11 3.64 -3.67
N GLY A 422 7.11 3.71 -2.78
CA GLY A 422 8.47 3.27 -3.09
C GLY A 422 8.55 1.82 -3.53
N PHE A 423 7.87 0.93 -2.80
CA PHE A 423 7.77 -0.48 -3.18
C PHE A 423 7.17 -0.67 -4.58
N TYR A 424 6.07 0.00 -4.86
CA TYR A 424 5.44 -0.11 -6.18
C TYR A 424 6.34 0.42 -7.28
N LEU A 425 6.96 1.58 -7.10
CA LEU A 425 7.92 2.13 -8.07
C LEU A 425 9.08 1.17 -8.33
N GLY A 426 9.59 0.52 -7.28
CA GLY A 426 10.60 -0.50 -7.40
C GLY A 426 10.16 -1.66 -8.29
N ILE A 427 9.03 -2.30 -7.99
CA ILE A 427 8.49 -3.39 -8.80
C ILE A 427 8.21 -2.93 -10.25
N LEU A 428 7.63 -1.75 -10.43
CA LEU A 428 7.31 -1.21 -11.76
C LEU A 428 8.57 -1.00 -12.61
N SER A 429 9.62 -0.46 -12.04
CA SER A 429 10.91 -0.28 -12.73
C SER A 429 11.56 -1.62 -13.12
N ALA A 430 11.39 -2.64 -12.26
CA ALA A 430 11.87 -3.98 -12.54
C ALA A 430 11.10 -4.67 -13.66
N VAL A 431 9.79 -4.44 -13.74
CA VAL A 431 8.90 -5.19 -14.62
C VAL A 431 8.69 -4.51 -15.97
N TYR A 432 8.60 -3.18 -15.99
CA TYR A 432 8.19 -2.44 -17.18
C TYR A 432 9.04 -1.19 -17.40
N PRO A 433 10.24 -1.34 -17.97
CA PRO A 433 11.19 -0.24 -18.17
C PRO A 433 10.81 0.75 -19.28
N LEU A 434 9.76 0.45 -20.07
CA LEU A 434 9.32 1.33 -21.17
C LEU A 434 8.65 2.63 -20.67
N HIS A 435 8.38 2.75 -19.37
CA HIS A 435 7.86 3.96 -18.74
C HIS A 435 8.54 4.20 -17.40
N GLN A 436 9.09 5.41 -17.23
CA GLN A 436 9.65 5.82 -15.96
C GLN A 436 8.54 6.33 -15.04
N PHE A 437 8.08 5.47 -14.14
CA PHE A 437 7.01 5.80 -13.20
C PHE A 437 7.50 6.75 -12.11
N VAL A 438 6.64 7.70 -11.76
CA VAL A 438 6.82 8.57 -10.59
C VAL A 438 5.65 8.39 -9.61
N ALA A 439 5.83 8.79 -8.36
CA ALA A 439 4.82 8.61 -7.32
C ALA A 439 3.43 9.14 -7.71
N LEU A 440 3.38 10.30 -8.36
CA LEU A 440 2.12 10.93 -8.79
C LEU A 440 1.39 10.14 -9.88
N ASP A 441 2.09 9.33 -10.67
CA ASP A 441 1.47 8.47 -11.68
C ASP A 441 0.56 7.42 -11.03
N ILE A 442 1.02 6.83 -9.92
CA ILE A 442 0.26 5.86 -9.16
C ILE A 442 -0.89 6.55 -8.42
N ILE A 443 -0.62 7.67 -7.75
CA ILE A 443 -1.59 8.40 -6.95
C ILE A 443 -2.75 8.88 -7.80
N LYS A 444 -2.47 9.52 -8.94
CA LYS A 444 -3.46 10.19 -9.79
C LYS A 444 -4.65 9.31 -10.19
N TYR A 445 -4.39 8.03 -10.45
CA TYR A 445 -5.39 7.08 -10.91
C TYR A 445 -5.77 6.02 -9.86
N ASN A 446 -5.30 6.16 -8.61
CA ASN A 446 -5.65 5.21 -7.55
C ASN A 446 -7.06 5.48 -7.02
N VAL A 447 -8.05 5.12 -7.84
CA VAL A 447 -9.48 5.35 -7.56
C VAL A 447 -9.89 4.71 -6.24
N MET A 448 -9.39 3.49 -5.94
CA MET A 448 -9.75 2.78 -4.71
C MET A 448 -9.32 3.55 -3.46
N ALA A 449 -8.12 4.10 -3.44
CA ALA A 449 -7.62 4.89 -2.32
C ALA A 449 -8.44 6.16 -2.11
N PHE A 450 -8.76 6.90 -3.18
CA PHE A 450 -9.62 8.10 -3.08
C PHE A 450 -11.02 7.76 -2.59
N VAL A 451 -11.64 6.71 -3.12
CA VAL A 451 -12.98 6.29 -2.72
C VAL A 451 -13.00 5.83 -1.27
N ALA A 452 -12.04 5.01 -0.85
CA ALA A 452 -11.99 4.48 0.51
C ALA A 452 -11.72 5.60 1.54
N VAL A 453 -10.65 6.37 1.35
CA VAL A 453 -10.26 7.45 2.27
C VAL A 453 -11.34 8.55 2.32
N GLY A 454 -11.81 9.00 1.15
CA GLY A 454 -12.83 10.05 1.06
C GLY A 454 -14.15 9.61 1.67
N SER A 455 -14.63 8.42 1.32
CA SER A 455 -15.93 7.95 1.80
C SER A 455 -15.95 7.72 3.31
N ILE A 456 -14.94 7.09 3.91
CA ILE A 456 -14.94 6.82 5.36
C ILE A 456 -14.93 8.11 6.17
N LEU A 457 -14.21 9.13 5.73
CA LEU A 457 -14.16 10.44 6.39
C LEU A 457 -15.50 11.18 6.25
N ILE A 458 -16.05 11.26 5.02
CA ILE A 458 -17.33 11.93 4.77
C ILE A 458 -18.47 11.24 5.51
N LEU A 459 -18.56 9.93 5.44
CA LEU A 459 -19.59 9.14 6.13
C LEU A 459 -19.51 9.34 7.64
N THR A 460 -18.31 9.34 8.22
CA THR A 460 -18.14 9.58 9.66
C THR A 460 -18.55 11.00 10.06
N LEU A 461 -18.14 12.02 9.31
CA LEU A 461 -18.44 13.41 9.63
C LEU A 461 -19.94 13.72 9.50
N THR A 462 -20.57 13.25 8.40
CA THR A 462 -21.99 13.53 8.10
C THR A 462 -22.97 12.64 8.85
N GLY A 463 -22.52 11.49 9.35
CA GLY A 463 -23.37 10.47 9.97
C GLY A 463 -24.14 9.63 8.95
N TRP A 464 -23.80 9.69 7.68
CA TRP A 464 -24.40 8.86 6.65
C TRP A 464 -23.93 7.40 6.73
N ASP A 465 -22.90 7.10 7.51
CA ASP A 465 -22.48 5.75 7.84
C ASP A 465 -23.61 4.87 8.42
N ARG A 466 -24.64 5.49 9.05
CA ARG A 466 -25.85 4.81 9.54
C ARG A 466 -26.67 4.08 8.46
N PHE A 467 -26.54 4.48 7.21
CA PHE A 467 -27.22 3.83 6.09
C PHE A 467 -26.49 2.58 5.58
N ILE A 468 -25.25 2.35 6.04
CA ILE A 468 -24.48 1.15 5.69
C ILE A 468 -24.66 0.12 6.81
N PRO A 469 -25.13 -1.11 6.47
CA PRO A 469 -25.35 -2.15 7.46
C PRO A 469 -24.12 -2.40 8.33
N LYS A 470 -24.29 -2.45 9.65
CA LYS A 470 -23.26 -2.69 10.67
C LYS A 470 -22.14 -1.65 10.76
N PHE A 471 -22.14 -0.62 9.91
CA PHE A 471 -21.09 0.39 9.83
C PHE A 471 -21.41 1.69 10.58
N GLY A 472 -22.67 1.92 10.95
CA GLY A 472 -23.11 3.13 11.63
C GLY A 472 -22.50 3.32 13.02
N LEU A 473 -21.97 4.52 13.28
CA LEU A 473 -21.53 4.91 14.61
C LEU A 473 -22.73 5.26 15.51
N PRO A 474 -22.65 4.95 16.81
CA PRO A 474 -23.63 5.44 17.78
C PRO A 474 -23.62 6.97 17.80
N SER A 475 -24.79 7.54 18.06
CA SER A 475 -24.99 9.00 18.10
C SER A 475 -25.51 9.43 19.47
N GLU A 476 -25.42 10.71 19.77
CA GLU A 476 -26.04 11.28 20.97
C GLU A 476 -27.57 11.01 20.96
N PRO A 477 -28.20 10.68 22.10
CA PRO A 477 -27.63 10.68 23.46
C PRO A 477 -26.95 9.37 23.90
N HIS A 478 -26.88 8.31 23.07
CA HIS A 478 -26.29 7.01 23.42
C HIS A 478 -24.80 7.10 23.77
N VAL A 479 -24.09 7.97 23.07
CA VAL A 479 -22.70 8.32 23.37
C VAL A 479 -22.57 9.84 23.47
N ARG A 480 -21.74 10.32 24.39
CA ARG A 480 -21.52 11.76 24.57
C ARG A 480 -20.09 12.05 25.02
N LEU A 481 -19.60 13.25 24.71
CA LEU A 481 -18.34 13.72 25.28
C LEU A 481 -18.50 13.97 26.78
N LYS A 482 -17.58 13.45 27.58
CA LYS A 482 -17.49 13.75 29.01
C LYS A 482 -17.31 15.24 29.20
N LYS A 483 -18.10 15.86 30.10
CA LYS A 483 -17.93 17.27 30.46
C LYS A 483 -16.54 17.42 31.10
N LYS A 484 -15.71 18.32 30.58
CA LYS A 484 -14.44 18.68 31.23
C LYS A 484 -14.80 19.12 32.67
N GLN A 485 -14.35 18.33 33.66
CA GLN A 485 -14.36 18.82 35.03
C GLN A 485 -13.46 20.06 35.03
N LYS A 486 -14.04 21.22 35.37
CA LYS A 486 -13.25 22.39 35.74
C LYS A 486 -12.39 21.96 36.90
N GLN A 487 -11.08 21.75 36.69
CA GLN A 487 -10.16 21.67 37.81
C GLN A 487 -10.32 22.96 38.62
N ASP A 488 -10.93 22.83 39.79
CA ASP A 488 -11.00 23.89 40.78
C ASP A 488 -9.59 24.27 41.16
N LYS A 489 -9.11 25.35 40.55
CA LYS A 489 -8.01 26.15 41.10
C LYS A 489 -8.50 26.89 42.35
N LYS A 490 -8.85 26.17 43.41
CA LYS A 490 -9.14 26.68 44.73
C LYS A 490 -8.72 25.64 45.76
N SER A 491 -7.44 25.61 46.08
CA SER A 491 -6.95 25.32 47.44
C SER A 491 -5.41 25.43 47.42
N ASN A 492 -4.93 26.64 47.64
CA ASN A 492 -3.69 26.93 48.34
C ASN A 492 -3.52 28.44 48.45
N VAL A 493 -4.43 29.05 49.22
CA VAL A 493 -4.16 30.27 49.95
C VAL A 493 -4.84 30.05 51.30
N THR A 494 -4.08 29.62 52.25
CA THR A 494 -4.15 29.83 53.72
C THR A 494 -3.48 28.66 54.44
N ALA A 495 -2.27 28.73 54.77
CA ALA A 495 -1.68 28.64 56.10
C ALA A 495 -0.16 28.74 56.01
#